data_c75142fbe7787f8094f590d6c91e23df
#
_entry.id   c75142fbe7787f8094f590d6c91e23df
#
_cell.length_a   1.000
_cell.length_b   1.000
_cell.length_c   1.000
_cell.angle_alpha   90.00
_cell.angle_beta   90.00
_cell.angle_gamma   90.00
#
_symmetry.space_group_name_H-M   'P 1'
#
loop_
_entity.id
_entity.type
_entity.pdbx_description
1 polymer ?
#
loop_
_entity_poly.entity_id
_entity_poly.type
_entity_poly.pdbx_seq_one_letter_code
_entity_poly.pdbx_strand_id
1 'polypeptide(L)'
;VGATIVSKYKVYDQEDATEYINLLGQGLALASIKPETFGGYHFLILDSDEINAFAAPGGLIFLSRGMLRLCKSEDEVAAVLAHEIGHVELQHALRAIKGSRLTSALTTLAVEGAKSFGGEQLAQLTEAFEGSIGDITGTLMNSGYARKQEFQADASAVRILKAMGYDPLALARMLGEMEKNLKPGGHDFAATHPPPEVRINDLKAA
;
A
#
# COMPACT_ATOMS: atom_id res chain seq x y z
N VAL A 1 -7.89 -3.53 -8.49
CA VAL A 1 -7.05 -3.83 -7.31
C VAL A 1 -7.86 -3.66 -6.04
N GLY A 2 -8.34 -2.45 -5.69
CA GLY A 2 -9.12 -2.24 -4.47
C GLY A 2 -10.34 -3.16 -4.35
N ALA A 3 -11.14 -3.29 -5.41
CA ALA A 3 -12.27 -4.21 -5.45
C ALA A 3 -11.87 -5.67 -5.20
N THR A 4 -10.71 -6.10 -5.69
CA THR A 4 -10.18 -7.45 -5.47
C THR A 4 -9.81 -7.66 -4.00
N ILE A 5 -9.20 -6.65 -3.35
CA ILE A 5 -8.90 -6.71 -1.92
C ILE A 5 -10.19 -6.82 -1.11
N VAL A 6 -11.18 -5.96 -1.38
CA VAL A 6 -12.48 -5.97 -0.68
C VAL A 6 -13.28 -7.25 -0.94
N SER A 7 -13.12 -7.89 -2.10
CA SER A 7 -13.79 -9.17 -2.38
C SER A 7 -13.19 -10.33 -1.57
N LYS A 8 -11.91 -10.26 -1.23
CA LYS A 8 -11.21 -11.27 -0.41
C LYS A 8 -11.38 -10.99 1.09
N TYR A 9 -11.25 -9.73 1.48
CA TYR A 9 -11.38 -9.27 2.85
C TYR A 9 -12.64 -8.38 2.93
N LYS A 10 -13.62 -8.73 3.74
CA LYS A 10 -14.78 -7.85 3.98
C LYS A 10 -14.33 -6.53 4.60
N VAL A 11 -15.05 -5.47 4.30
CA VAL A 11 -14.87 -4.19 5.01
C VAL A 11 -15.47 -4.32 6.41
N TYR A 12 -14.76 -3.84 7.42
CA TYR A 12 -15.23 -3.79 8.80
C TYR A 12 -16.25 -2.66 8.95
N ASP A 13 -17.48 -3.03 9.28
CA ASP A 13 -18.63 -2.13 9.38
C ASP A 13 -18.68 -1.48 10.77
N GLN A 14 -17.78 -0.50 10.99
CA GLN A 14 -17.76 0.36 12.18
C GLN A 14 -17.44 1.80 11.75
N GLU A 15 -18.47 2.62 11.69
CA GLU A 15 -18.40 3.98 11.15
C GLU A 15 -17.39 4.86 11.91
N ASP A 16 -17.47 4.91 13.25
CA ASP A 16 -16.58 5.71 14.09
C ASP A 16 -15.09 5.35 13.88
N ALA A 17 -14.79 4.05 13.79
CA ALA A 17 -13.42 3.59 13.57
C ALA A 17 -12.92 3.97 12.17
N THR A 18 -13.79 3.87 11.17
CA THR A 18 -13.46 4.23 9.78
C THR A 18 -13.29 5.73 9.64
N GLU A 19 -14.13 6.54 10.27
CA GLU A 19 -13.99 8.00 10.31
C GLU A 19 -12.67 8.41 10.96
N TYR A 20 -12.35 7.85 12.12
CA TYR A 20 -11.09 8.11 12.81
C TYR A 20 -9.86 7.81 11.92
N ILE A 21 -9.81 6.64 11.29
CA ILE A 21 -8.69 6.26 10.41
C ILE A 21 -8.60 7.17 9.18
N ASN A 22 -9.74 7.64 8.63
CA ASN A 22 -9.74 8.58 7.52
C ASN A 22 -9.26 9.97 7.95
N LEU A 23 -9.66 10.48 9.10
CA LEU A 23 -9.19 11.77 9.62
C LEU A 23 -7.67 11.75 9.84
N LEU A 24 -7.18 10.71 10.52
CA LEU A 24 -5.75 10.52 10.78
C LEU A 24 -4.97 10.37 9.47
N GLY A 25 -5.42 9.48 8.60
CA GLY A 25 -4.72 9.16 7.35
C GLY A 25 -4.70 10.33 6.36
N GLN A 26 -5.79 11.07 6.22
CA GLN A 26 -5.84 12.26 5.37
C GLN A 26 -4.93 13.36 5.92
N GLY A 27 -4.89 13.57 7.25
CA GLY A 27 -3.93 14.46 7.87
C GLY A 27 -2.49 14.09 7.50
N LEU A 28 -2.11 12.82 7.64
CA LEU A 28 -0.78 12.33 7.27
C LEU A 28 -0.49 12.49 5.76
N ALA A 29 -1.49 12.26 4.91
CA ALA A 29 -1.34 12.41 3.46
C ALA A 29 -1.01 13.84 3.03
N LEU A 30 -1.48 14.87 3.77
CA LEU A 30 -1.11 16.27 3.51
C LEU A 30 0.39 16.53 3.67
N ALA A 31 1.08 15.75 4.52
CA ALA A 31 2.54 15.83 4.71
C ALA A 31 3.33 14.97 3.71
N SER A 32 2.66 14.21 2.83
CA SER A 32 3.33 13.44 1.78
C SER A 32 3.86 14.34 0.67
N ILE A 33 4.82 13.83 -0.13
CA ILE A 33 5.27 14.55 -1.33
C ILE A 33 4.24 14.52 -2.47
N LYS A 34 3.17 13.75 -2.29
CA LYS A 34 2.05 13.64 -3.23
C LYS A 34 0.73 13.68 -2.46
N PRO A 35 0.34 14.84 -1.92
CA PRO A 35 -0.84 14.98 -1.08
C PRO A 35 -2.15 14.74 -1.85
N GLU A 36 -2.11 14.88 -3.17
CA GLU A 36 -3.25 14.68 -4.05
C GLU A 36 -3.05 13.44 -4.93
N THR A 37 -4.07 12.59 -4.99
CA THR A 37 -4.18 11.46 -5.91
C THR A 37 -5.42 11.63 -6.77
N PHE A 38 -5.56 10.83 -7.84
CA PHE A 38 -6.70 10.95 -8.77
C PHE A 38 -8.07 10.84 -8.07
N GLY A 39 -8.21 10.00 -7.06
CA GLY A 39 -9.46 9.82 -6.31
C GLY A 39 -9.41 10.37 -4.87
N GLY A 40 -8.31 11.01 -4.46
CA GLY A 40 -8.04 11.32 -3.06
C GLY A 40 -7.48 10.11 -2.30
N TYR A 41 -7.08 10.34 -1.05
CA TYR A 41 -6.73 9.27 -0.13
C TYR A 41 -7.97 8.78 0.61
N HIS A 42 -8.16 7.47 0.64
CA HIS A 42 -9.25 6.81 1.36
C HIS A 42 -8.71 5.64 2.17
N PHE A 43 -9.18 5.51 3.38
CA PHE A 43 -8.71 4.50 4.33
C PHE A 43 -9.87 3.61 4.75
N LEU A 44 -9.70 2.30 4.61
CA LEU A 44 -10.70 1.31 4.94
C LEU A 44 -10.14 0.28 5.92
N ILE A 45 -10.97 -0.16 6.86
CA ILE A 45 -10.62 -1.23 7.79
C ILE A 45 -11.14 -2.55 7.20
N LEU A 46 -10.28 -3.56 7.13
CA LEU A 46 -10.64 -4.90 6.69
C LEU A 46 -11.06 -5.75 7.90
N ASP A 47 -12.15 -6.50 7.76
CA ASP A 47 -12.66 -7.43 8.76
C ASP A 47 -11.82 -8.72 8.77
N SER A 48 -10.57 -8.59 9.19
CA SER A 48 -9.61 -9.69 9.31
C SER A 48 -8.78 -9.54 10.57
N ASP A 49 -8.51 -10.68 11.23
CA ASP A 49 -7.62 -10.74 12.38
C ASP A 49 -6.15 -10.94 11.99
N GLU A 50 -5.84 -11.11 10.70
CA GLU A 50 -4.48 -11.08 10.18
C GLU A 50 -3.85 -9.71 10.43
N ILE A 51 -2.56 -9.68 10.75
CA ILE A 51 -1.80 -8.43 10.89
C ILE A 51 -1.37 -8.00 9.48
N ASN A 52 -2.13 -7.10 8.86
CA ASN A 52 -1.83 -6.69 7.47
C ASN A 52 -2.31 -5.27 7.14
N ALA A 53 -1.65 -4.66 6.13
CA ALA A 53 -2.03 -3.40 5.51
C ALA A 53 -1.71 -3.45 4.01
N PHE A 54 -2.39 -2.65 3.19
CA PHE A 54 -2.19 -2.59 1.74
C PHE A 54 -2.40 -1.17 1.21
N ALA A 55 -1.53 -0.72 0.33
CA ALA A 55 -1.68 0.51 -0.43
C ALA A 55 -1.97 0.22 -1.91
N ALA A 56 -3.21 0.37 -2.33
CA ALA A 56 -3.57 0.27 -3.74
C ALA A 56 -3.24 1.56 -4.49
N PRO A 57 -2.97 1.47 -5.81
CA PRO A 57 -2.75 2.67 -6.63
C PRO A 57 -3.91 3.66 -6.53
N GLY A 58 -3.59 4.94 -6.51
CA GLY A 58 -4.60 6.00 -6.46
C GLY A 58 -4.97 6.48 -5.07
N GLY A 59 -4.38 5.91 -3.99
CA GLY A 59 -4.56 6.40 -2.62
C GLY A 59 -5.57 5.62 -1.78
N LEU A 60 -6.01 4.46 -2.24
CA LEU A 60 -6.87 3.58 -1.44
C LEU A 60 -6.01 2.69 -0.55
N ILE A 61 -6.10 2.90 0.76
CA ILE A 61 -5.29 2.23 1.79
C ILE A 61 -6.19 1.38 2.68
N PHE A 62 -5.75 0.18 2.98
CA PHE A 62 -6.46 -0.78 3.81
C PHE A 62 -5.64 -1.17 5.02
N LEU A 63 -6.26 -1.21 6.20
CA LEU A 63 -5.71 -1.78 7.42
C LEU A 63 -6.62 -2.89 7.92
N SER A 64 -6.05 -4.02 8.33
CA SER A 64 -6.84 -5.06 9.00
C SER A 64 -7.13 -4.69 10.45
N ARG A 65 -8.20 -5.25 11.03
CA ARG A 65 -8.45 -5.18 12.48
C ARG A 65 -7.27 -5.73 13.27
N GLY A 66 -6.64 -6.81 12.77
CA GLY A 66 -5.45 -7.40 13.41
C GLY A 66 -4.30 -6.39 13.51
N MET A 67 -4.04 -5.61 12.46
CA MET A 67 -3.04 -4.55 12.47
C MET A 67 -3.40 -3.46 13.48
N LEU A 68 -4.65 -2.99 13.50
CA LEU A 68 -5.09 -1.97 14.45
C LEU A 68 -4.97 -2.41 15.90
N ARG A 69 -5.29 -3.68 16.21
CA ARG A 69 -5.15 -4.25 17.57
C ARG A 69 -3.70 -4.42 17.99
N LEU A 70 -2.79 -4.57 17.04
CA LEU A 70 -1.36 -4.67 17.31
C LEU A 70 -0.79 -3.33 17.80
N CYS A 71 -1.22 -2.22 17.21
CA CYS A 71 -0.78 -0.88 17.56
C CYS A 71 -1.20 -0.52 19.00
N LYS A 72 -0.27 -0.01 19.79
CA LYS A 72 -0.47 0.36 21.20
C LYS A 72 -0.73 1.84 21.41
N SER A 73 -0.53 2.65 20.38
CA SER A 73 -0.74 4.10 20.41
C SER A 73 -1.19 4.63 19.05
N GLU A 74 -1.71 5.86 19.04
CA GLU A 74 -2.02 6.58 17.81
C GLU A 74 -0.76 6.79 16.94
N ASP A 75 0.40 7.07 17.57
CA ASP A 75 1.66 7.18 16.83
C ASP A 75 1.99 5.92 16.04
N GLU A 76 1.71 4.73 16.58
CA GLU A 76 1.94 3.47 15.88
C GLU A 76 0.95 3.25 14.75
N VAL A 77 -0.32 3.63 14.92
CA VAL A 77 -1.31 3.64 13.82
C VAL A 77 -0.89 4.62 12.74
N ALA A 78 -0.49 5.84 13.14
CA ALA A 78 0.03 6.83 12.22
C ALA A 78 1.26 6.33 11.46
N ALA A 79 2.15 5.55 12.10
CA ALA A 79 3.32 4.97 11.46
C ALA A 79 2.97 3.96 10.38
N VAL A 80 1.98 3.08 10.61
CA VAL A 80 1.48 2.15 9.59
C VAL A 80 0.88 2.93 8.42
N LEU A 81 -0.01 3.88 8.69
CA LEU A 81 -0.65 4.70 7.66
C LEU A 81 0.39 5.48 6.84
N ALA A 82 1.38 6.08 7.50
CA ALA A 82 2.44 6.84 6.85
C ALA A 82 3.32 5.95 5.96
N HIS A 83 3.57 4.70 6.35
CA HIS A 83 4.26 3.70 5.53
C HIS A 83 3.47 3.38 4.27
N GLU A 84 2.17 3.12 4.38
CA GLU A 84 1.30 2.86 3.23
C GLU A 84 1.17 4.09 2.30
N ILE A 85 1.09 5.30 2.88
CA ILE A 85 1.15 6.55 2.11
C ILE A 85 2.49 6.65 1.37
N GLY A 86 3.60 6.22 1.97
CA GLY A 86 4.91 6.13 1.32
C GLY A 86 4.89 5.26 0.06
N HIS A 87 4.21 4.13 0.09
CA HIS A 87 4.02 3.28 -1.09
C HIS A 87 3.22 3.98 -2.19
N VAL A 88 2.17 4.75 -1.83
CA VAL A 88 1.37 5.53 -2.79
C VAL A 88 2.16 6.67 -3.39
N GLU A 89 2.80 7.52 -2.57
CA GLU A 89 3.53 8.70 -3.04
C GLU A 89 4.70 8.33 -3.96
N LEU A 90 5.37 7.21 -3.68
CA LEU A 90 6.47 6.67 -4.48
C LEU A 90 6.01 5.76 -5.63
N GLN A 91 4.71 5.54 -5.76
CA GLN A 91 4.08 4.76 -6.83
C GLN A 91 4.61 3.32 -6.94
N HIS A 92 4.93 2.68 -5.81
CA HIS A 92 5.53 1.35 -5.79
C HIS A 92 4.66 0.30 -6.47
N ALA A 93 3.33 0.33 -6.25
CA ALA A 93 2.40 -0.60 -6.89
C ALA A 93 2.40 -0.49 -8.42
N LEU A 94 2.54 0.72 -8.98
CA LEU A 94 2.59 0.91 -10.43
C LEU A 94 3.88 0.36 -11.04
N ARG A 95 4.96 0.32 -10.27
CA ARG A 95 6.25 -0.26 -10.70
C ARG A 95 6.22 -1.79 -10.72
N ALA A 96 5.21 -2.42 -10.12
CA ALA A 96 5.01 -3.86 -10.18
C ALA A 96 4.47 -4.34 -11.54
N ILE A 97 3.93 -3.42 -12.37
CA ILE A 97 3.44 -3.75 -13.71
C ILE A 97 4.61 -4.20 -14.58
N LYS A 98 4.48 -5.36 -15.19
CA LYS A 98 5.52 -5.90 -16.08
C LYS A 98 5.76 -4.96 -17.26
N GLY A 99 7.01 -4.65 -17.53
CA GLY A 99 7.41 -3.76 -18.63
C GLY A 99 6.89 -4.21 -19.99
N SER A 100 6.79 -5.53 -20.24
CA SER A 100 6.21 -6.08 -21.46
C SER A 100 4.76 -5.66 -21.71
N ARG A 101 3.94 -5.58 -20.64
CA ARG A 101 2.54 -5.13 -20.75
C ARG A 101 2.46 -3.66 -21.10
N LEU A 102 3.30 -2.84 -20.46
CA LEU A 102 3.37 -1.41 -20.74
C LEU A 102 3.82 -1.16 -22.18
N THR A 103 4.84 -1.89 -22.65
CA THR A 103 5.33 -1.80 -24.03
C THR A 103 4.24 -2.21 -25.03
N SER A 104 3.53 -3.31 -24.78
CA SER A 104 2.43 -3.76 -25.64
C SER A 104 1.33 -2.70 -25.74
N ALA A 105 0.87 -2.16 -24.63
CA ALA A 105 -0.15 -1.12 -24.59
C ALA A 105 0.29 0.16 -25.34
N LEU A 106 1.53 0.62 -25.09
CA LEU A 106 2.08 1.81 -25.77
C LEU A 106 2.26 1.58 -27.27
N THR A 107 2.68 0.39 -27.70
CA THR A 107 2.81 0.05 -29.13
C THR A 107 1.45 0.08 -29.81
N THR A 108 0.42 -0.53 -29.20
CA THR A 108 -0.94 -0.50 -29.72
C THR A 108 -1.47 0.93 -29.86
N LEU A 109 -1.26 1.78 -28.85
CA LEU A 109 -1.65 3.19 -28.89
C LEU A 109 -0.87 4.00 -29.93
N ALA A 110 0.41 3.74 -30.10
CA ALA A 110 1.26 4.50 -31.05
C ALA A 110 0.96 4.14 -32.51
N VAL A 111 0.69 2.87 -32.81
CA VAL A 111 0.38 2.40 -34.17
C VAL A 111 -0.99 2.89 -34.63
N GLU A 112 -1.96 2.99 -33.73
CA GLU A 112 -3.35 3.31 -34.02
C GLU A 112 -3.76 4.75 -33.71
N GLY A 113 -2.86 5.59 -33.22
CA GLY A 113 -3.11 6.92 -32.62
C GLY A 113 -3.83 7.98 -33.48
N ALA A 114 -4.35 7.63 -34.64
CA ALA A 114 -5.17 8.49 -35.49
C ALA A 114 -6.38 7.78 -36.14
N LYS A 115 -6.61 6.50 -35.84
CA LYS A 115 -7.70 5.71 -36.45
C LYS A 115 -8.58 5.13 -35.35
N SER A 116 -9.85 4.87 -35.68
CA SER A 116 -10.78 4.19 -34.79
C SER A 116 -10.21 2.83 -34.37
N PHE A 117 -10.12 2.56 -33.06
CA PHE A 117 -9.73 1.26 -32.55
C PHE A 117 -10.65 0.17 -33.07
N GLY A 118 -10.11 -0.84 -33.73
CA GLY A 118 -10.82 -2.07 -34.07
C GLY A 118 -10.98 -3.00 -32.87
N GLY A 119 -11.80 -4.03 -33.01
CA GLY A 119 -12.05 -4.97 -31.91
C GLY A 119 -10.81 -5.69 -31.39
N GLU A 120 -9.82 -5.98 -32.25
CA GLU A 120 -8.58 -6.65 -31.87
C GLU A 120 -7.68 -5.74 -31.00
N GLN A 121 -7.51 -4.47 -31.35
CA GLN A 121 -6.71 -3.50 -30.58
C GLN A 121 -7.35 -3.23 -29.22
N LEU A 122 -8.67 -3.13 -29.17
CA LEU A 122 -9.40 -2.97 -27.90
C LEU A 122 -9.20 -4.21 -27.03
N ALA A 123 -9.22 -5.41 -27.58
CA ALA A 123 -8.95 -6.65 -26.86
C ALA A 123 -7.52 -6.67 -26.28
N GLN A 124 -6.51 -6.28 -27.06
CA GLN A 124 -5.11 -6.21 -26.59
C GLN A 124 -4.92 -5.19 -25.45
N LEU A 125 -5.56 -4.02 -25.54
CA LEU A 125 -5.52 -3.02 -24.47
C LEU A 125 -6.22 -3.52 -23.21
N THR A 126 -7.36 -4.20 -23.37
CA THR A 126 -8.11 -4.81 -22.25
C THR A 126 -7.24 -5.88 -21.55
N GLU A 127 -6.61 -6.77 -22.32
CA GLU A 127 -5.72 -7.80 -21.77
C GLU A 127 -4.53 -7.18 -21.03
N ALA A 128 -3.90 -6.15 -21.59
CA ALA A 128 -2.81 -5.43 -20.94
C ALA A 128 -3.26 -4.78 -19.63
N PHE A 129 -4.45 -4.19 -19.60
CA PHE A 129 -5.03 -3.57 -18.40
C PHE A 129 -5.37 -4.61 -17.33
N GLU A 130 -6.08 -5.68 -17.68
CA GLU A 130 -6.40 -6.77 -16.74
C GLU A 130 -5.15 -7.43 -16.19
N GLY A 131 -4.17 -7.69 -17.05
CA GLY A 131 -2.89 -8.22 -16.63
C GLY A 131 -2.11 -7.29 -15.71
N SER A 132 -2.20 -5.97 -15.91
CA SER A 132 -1.58 -4.99 -15.00
C SER A 132 -2.25 -4.99 -13.62
N ILE A 133 -3.58 -5.13 -13.56
CA ILE A 133 -4.29 -5.32 -12.29
C ILE A 133 -3.80 -6.58 -11.59
N GLY A 134 -3.62 -7.69 -12.35
CA GLY A 134 -3.11 -8.94 -11.83
C GLY A 134 -1.68 -8.83 -11.27
N ASP A 135 -0.78 -8.15 -11.98
CA ASP A 135 0.60 -7.91 -11.53
C ASP A 135 0.65 -7.12 -10.21
N ILE A 136 -0.15 -6.03 -10.11
CA ILE A 136 -0.25 -5.22 -8.89
C ILE A 136 -0.84 -6.05 -7.74
N THR A 137 -1.96 -6.72 -7.98
CA THR A 137 -2.64 -7.51 -6.94
C THR A 137 -1.74 -8.65 -6.45
N GLY A 138 -1.03 -9.32 -7.37
CA GLY A 138 -0.06 -10.35 -7.02
C GLY A 138 1.08 -9.83 -6.14
N THR A 139 1.56 -8.62 -6.41
CA THR A 139 2.57 -7.97 -5.56
C THR A 139 2.01 -7.66 -4.17
N LEU A 140 0.88 -6.98 -4.10
CA LEU A 140 0.29 -6.56 -2.82
C LEU A 140 -0.08 -7.74 -1.91
N MET A 141 -0.58 -8.84 -2.49
CA MET A 141 -1.20 -9.92 -1.70
C MET A 141 -0.30 -11.16 -1.54
N ASN A 142 0.73 -11.33 -2.37
CA ASN A 142 1.49 -12.58 -2.41
C ASN A 142 3.00 -12.40 -2.31
N SER A 143 3.61 -11.48 -3.07
CA SER A 143 5.06 -11.39 -3.18
C SER A 143 5.69 -10.20 -2.44
N GLY A 144 4.88 -9.20 -2.09
CA GLY A 144 5.36 -7.97 -1.48
C GLY A 144 6.20 -7.09 -2.42
N TYR A 145 6.71 -6.02 -1.89
CA TYR A 145 7.59 -5.09 -2.59
C TYR A 145 9.06 -5.50 -2.45
N ALA A 146 9.89 -5.02 -3.36
CA ALA A 146 11.33 -5.19 -3.25
C ALA A 146 11.86 -4.48 -1.98
N ARG A 147 12.87 -5.08 -1.30
CA ARG A 147 13.46 -4.52 -0.06
C ARG A 147 13.78 -3.03 -0.15
N LYS A 148 14.33 -2.58 -1.29
CA LYS A 148 14.63 -1.17 -1.51
C LYS A 148 13.39 -0.27 -1.46
N GLN A 149 12.26 -0.76 -1.98
CA GLN A 149 10.98 -0.02 -1.96
C GLN A 149 10.43 0.07 -0.54
N GLU A 150 10.60 -0.98 0.27
CA GLU A 150 10.23 -0.99 1.67
C GLU A 150 11.01 0.06 2.48
N PHE A 151 12.34 0.09 2.32
CA PHE A 151 13.17 1.11 2.98
C PHE A 151 12.82 2.54 2.52
N GLN A 152 12.41 2.70 1.26
CA GLN A 152 11.93 3.99 0.77
C GLN A 152 10.59 4.37 1.43
N ALA A 153 9.67 3.42 1.61
CA ALA A 153 8.40 3.66 2.30
C ALA A 153 8.63 3.95 3.80
N ASP A 154 9.56 3.26 4.45
CA ASP A 154 9.96 3.52 5.84
C ASP A 154 10.54 4.93 6.01
N ALA A 155 11.43 5.35 5.13
CA ALA A 155 11.97 6.71 5.15
C ALA A 155 10.89 7.78 4.93
N SER A 156 9.93 7.51 4.03
CA SER A 156 8.76 8.36 3.82
C SER A 156 7.90 8.44 5.08
N ALA A 157 7.64 7.30 5.74
CA ALA A 157 6.88 7.26 6.98
C ALA A 157 7.52 8.12 8.07
N VAL A 158 8.81 7.97 8.32
CA VAL A 158 9.55 8.77 9.30
C VAL A 158 9.47 10.27 8.98
N ARG A 159 9.57 10.65 7.71
CA ARG A 159 9.45 12.04 7.26
C ARG A 159 8.03 12.59 7.52
N ILE A 160 7.00 11.83 7.16
CA ILE A 160 5.59 12.20 7.37
C ILE A 160 5.29 12.35 8.86
N LEU A 161 5.70 11.38 9.69
CA LEU A 161 5.51 11.41 11.14
C LEU A 161 6.14 12.67 11.74
N LYS A 162 7.40 12.96 11.42
CA LYS A 162 8.10 14.18 11.89
C LYS A 162 7.35 15.45 11.48
N ALA A 163 6.88 15.54 10.24
CA ALA A 163 6.17 16.71 9.73
C ALA A 163 4.82 16.95 10.44
N MET A 164 4.17 15.88 10.88
CA MET A 164 2.88 15.91 11.57
C MET A 164 2.98 15.97 13.10
N GLY A 165 4.21 15.94 13.65
CA GLY A 165 4.45 15.99 15.08
C GLY A 165 4.28 14.67 15.82
N TYR A 166 4.18 13.55 15.11
CA TYR A 166 4.19 12.19 15.66
C TYR A 166 5.61 11.72 15.98
N ASP A 167 5.73 10.75 16.88
CA ASP A 167 7.01 10.16 17.22
C ASP A 167 7.56 9.32 16.05
N PRO A 168 8.68 9.71 15.45
CA PRO A 168 9.28 8.97 14.33
C PRO A 168 9.77 7.56 14.71
N LEU A 169 9.97 7.28 16.01
CA LEU A 169 10.34 5.95 16.51
C LEU A 169 9.14 5.01 16.63
N ALA A 170 7.91 5.49 16.43
CA ALA A 170 6.71 4.68 16.48
C ALA A 170 6.73 3.56 15.43
N LEU A 171 7.29 3.82 14.23
CA LEU A 171 7.45 2.80 13.20
C LEU A 171 8.32 1.64 13.70
N ALA A 172 9.45 1.92 14.34
CA ALA A 172 10.34 0.89 14.88
C ALA A 172 9.68 0.11 16.04
N ARG A 173 8.89 0.80 16.88
CA ARG A 173 8.14 0.13 17.97
C ARG A 173 7.05 -0.81 17.39
N MET A 174 6.26 -0.33 16.45
CA MET A 174 5.22 -1.13 15.78
C MET A 174 5.84 -2.36 15.09
N LEU A 175 6.96 -2.20 14.38
CA LEU A 175 7.70 -3.33 13.79
C LEU A 175 8.17 -4.32 14.87
N GLY A 176 8.64 -3.85 16.03
CA GLY A 176 9.03 -4.70 17.15
C GLY A 176 7.86 -5.47 17.78
N GLU A 177 6.66 -4.86 17.84
CA GLU A 177 5.45 -5.58 18.27
C GLU A 177 5.03 -6.61 17.23
N MET A 178 5.15 -6.27 15.96
CA MET A 178 4.85 -7.18 14.85
C MET A 178 5.74 -8.42 14.90
N GLU A 179 7.05 -8.25 15.10
CA GLU A 179 8.01 -9.37 15.20
C GLU A 179 7.63 -10.40 16.26
N LYS A 180 7.08 -9.93 17.40
CA LYS A 180 6.64 -10.80 18.50
C LYS A 180 5.34 -11.56 18.23
N ASN A 181 4.50 -11.03 17.33
CA ASN A 181 3.13 -11.50 17.11
C ASN A 181 2.92 -12.20 15.77
N LEU A 182 3.88 -12.10 14.82
CA LEU A 182 3.80 -12.78 13.53
C LEU A 182 3.95 -14.30 13.72
N LYS A 183 3.06 -15.05 13.05
CA LYS A 183 3.12 -16.51 13.06
C LYS A 183 3.94 -17.01 11.86
N PRO A 184 4.87 -17.95 12.05
CA PRO A 184 5.59 -18.56 10.93
C PRO A 184 4.61 -19.16 9.90
N GLY A 185 4.74 -18.78 8.64
CA GLY A 185 3.91 -19.33 7.54
C GLY A 185 2.52 -18.71 7.40
N GLY A 186 2.19 -17.63 8.11
CA GLY A 186 0.95 -16.87 7.93
C GLY A 186 0.95 -16.07 6.62
N HIS A 187 -0.26 -15.70 6.14
CA HIS A 187 -0.46 -14.76 5.03
C HIS A 187 -0.55 -13.30 5.55
N ASP A 188 0.23 -13.02 6.58
CA ASP A 188 0.26 -11.73 7.24
C ASP A 188 1.33 -10.81 6.63
N PHE A 189 1.52 -9.64 7.24
CA PHE A 189 2.44 -8.59 6.77
C PHE A 189 3.85 -9.10 6.44
N ALA A 190 4.35 -10.11 7.17
CA ALA A 190 5.66 -10.71 6.90
C ALA A 190 5.75 -11.46 5.56
N ALA A 191 4.62 -11.87 4.97
CA ALA A 191 4.62 -12.50 3.66
C ALA A 191 4.86 -11.50 2.53
N THR A 192 4.51 -10.23 2.75
CA THR A 192 4.56 -9.17 1.74
C THR A 192 5.59 -8.08 2.03
N HIS A 193 6.23 -8.09 3.23
CA HIS A 193 7.24 -7.12 3.63
C HIS A 193 8.49 -7.83 4.20
N PRO A 194 9.68 -7.22 4.13
CA PRO A 194 10.88 -7.77 4.75
C PRO A 194 10.71 -7.95 6.26
N PRO A 195 11.48 -8.89 6.87
CA PRO A 195 11.42 -9.11 8.31
C PRO A 195 11.58 -7.80 9.10
N PRO A 196 10.79 -7.58 10.17
CA PRO A 196 10.83 -6.38 10.98
C PRO A 196 12.22 -6.01 11.49
N GLU A 197 13.02 -7.00 11.92
CA GLU A 197 14.40 -6.80 12.38
C GLU A 197 15.26 -6.07 11.35
N VAL A 198 15.16 -6.44 10.07
CA VAL A 198 15.94 -5.83 8.98
C VAL A 198 15.54 -4.36 8.79
N ARG A 199 14.25 -4.05 8.87
CA ARG A 199 13.71 -2.69 8.75
C ARG A 199 14.08 -1.83 9.97
N ILE A 200 13.99 -2.37 11.19
CA ILE A 200 14.39 -1.69 12.43
C ILE A 200 15.87 -1.32 12.39
N ASN A 201 16.74 -2.21 11.90
CA ASN A 201 18.15 -1.94 11.79
C ASN A 201 18.47 -0.82 10.78
N ASP A 202 17.76 -0.77 9.66
CA ASP A 202 17.88 0.32 8.67
C ASP A 202 17.44 1.66 9.26
N LEU A 203 16.29 1.68 9.95
CA LEU A 203 15.77 2.89 10.62
C LEU A 203 16.68 3.44 11.71
N LYS A 204 17.46 2.60 12.38
CA LYS A 204 18.44 3.04 13.40
C LYS A 204 19.74 3.58 12.79
N ALA A 205 20.03 3.23 11.56
CA ALA A 205 21.22 3.67 10.83
C ALA A 205 21.03 4.98 10.07
N ALA A 206 19.77 5.41 9.86
CA ALA A 206 19.38 6.63 9.13
C ALA A 206 19.18 7.83 10.06
#